data_539a7bf063d5d7f62f3bfeb5c671d99d
#
_entry.id   539a7bf063d5d7f62f3bfeb5c671d99d
#
_cell.length_a   1.000
_cell.length_b   1.000
_cell.length_c   1.000
_cell.angle_alpha   90.00
_cell.angle_beta   90.00
_cell.angle_gamma   90.00
#
_symmetry.space_group_name_H-M   'P 1'
#
loop_
_entity.id
_entity.type
_entity.pdbx_description
1 polymer ?
#
loop_
_entity_poly.entity_id
_entity_poly.type
_entity_poly.pdbx_seq_one_letter_code
_entity_poly.pdbx_strand_id
1 'polypeptide(L)'
;MGLLMHGLNITGMVVLVTVLLSMSIKAQTVLHVENQAKEPLKSAIIEVNTKKASAPWTANDKTFIMDQVNKRFSPEVLIVPKSSNVSFPNSDDIRHHVYSFSPTKPFELKLYAGKPKAPIPFEKQGLVVLGCNIHDGMVGYIYVTDNKNTFITNERGEVQIDIPAEQIIGVTVWHANAQQGVDHRQSFETFEVKKQRITLAINTTEPAKTDSFEDVFGHAH
;
A
#
# COMPACT_ATOMS: atom_id res chain seq x y z
N MET A 1 -4.66 -87.38 -37.94
CA MET A 1 -3.50 -86.48 -37.93
C MET A 1 -4.05 -85.08 -37.75
N GLY A 2 -4.22 -84.66 -36.49
CA GLY A 2 -4.85 -83.40 -36.15
C GLY A 2 -3.82 -82.48 -35.52
N LEU A 3 -3.73 -81.27 -36.04
CA LEU A 3 -2.82 -80.24 -35.59
C LEU A 3 -3.61 -79.27 -34.70
N LEU A 4 -3.34 -79.27 -33.39
CA LEU A 4 -3.91 -78.33 -32.43
C LEU A 4 -3.09 -77.01 -32.57
N MET A 5 -3.76 -75.91 -32.93
CA MET A 5 -3.23 -74.56 -32.82
C MET A 5 -3.64 -73.98 -31.46
N HIS A 6 -2.66 -73.73 -30.61
CA HIS A 6 -2.81 -73.00 -29.36
C HIS A 6 -2.85 -71.49 -29.64
N GLY A 7 -4.04 -70.87 -29.44
CA GLY A 7 -4.18 -69.43 -29.45
C GLY A 7 -3.60 -68.80 -28.15
N LEU A 8 -2.64 -67.95 -28.30
CA LEU A 8 -2.04 -67.17 -27.20
C LEU A 8 -2.85 -65.90 -26.97
N ASN A 9 -3.65 -65.87 -25.90
CA ASN A 9 -4.40 -64.68 -25.45
C ASN A 9 -3.44 -63.75 -24.71
N ILE A 10 -3.04 -62.66 -25.33
CA ILE A 10 -2.34 -61.57 -24.69
C ILE A 10 -3.36 -60.59 -24.14
N THR A 11 -3.70 -60.71 -22.86
CA THR A 11 -4.51 -59.74 -22.15
C THR A 11 -3.67 -58.54 -21.82
N GLY A 12 -3.75 -57.49 -22.62
CA GLY A 12 -3.08 -56.20 -22.42
C GLY A 12 -3.64 -55.50 -21.18
N MET A 13 -2.91 -55.44 -20.10
CA MET A 13 -3.21 -54.68 -18.91
C MET A 13 -2.89 -53.20 -19.17
N VAL A 14 -3.89 -52.41 -19.45
CA VAL A 14 -3.75 -50.94 -19.56
C VAL A 14 -3.65 -50.37 -18.15
N VAL A 15 -2.45 -49.98 -17.73
CA VAL A 15 -2.22 -49.24 -16.50
C VAL A 15 -2.54 -47.76 -16.74
N LEU A 16 -3.72 -47.34 -16.28
CA LEU A 16 -4.13 -45.95 -16.29
C LEU A 16 -3.34 -45.19 -15.20
N VAL A 17 -2.24 -44.52 -15.56
CA VAL A 17 -1.49 -43.66 -14.66
C VAL A 17 -2.25 -42.33 -14.55
N THR A 18 -3.08 -42.19 -13.52
CA THR A 18 -3.69 -40.90 -13.14
C THR A 18 -2.63 -40.02 -12.50
N VAL A 19 -2.09 -39.07 -13.29
CA VAL A 19 -1.25 -38.00 -12.76
C VAL A 19 -2.16 -37.02 -12.02
N LEU A 20 -2.22 -37.14 -10.70
CA LEU A 20 -2.81 -36.14 -9.82
C LEU A 20 -1.89 -34.90 -9.85
N LEU A 21 -2.22 -33.90 -10.68
CA LEU A 21 -1.68 -32.56 -10.55
C LEU A 21 -2.15 -32.01 -9.20
N SER A 22 -1.31 -32.09 -8.17
CA SER A 22 -1.50 -31.37 -6.93
C SER A 22 -1.32 -29.87 -7.21
N MET A 23 -2.43 -29.20 -7.51
CA MET A 23 -2.48 -27.74 -7.47
C MET A 23 -2.23 -27.32 -6.01
N SER A 24 -1.03 -26.84 -5.71
CA SER A 24 -0.76 -26.18 -4.44
C SER A 24 -1.62 -24.92 -4.39
N ILE A 25 -2.76 -24.98 -3.72
CA ILE A 25 -3.55 -23.82 -3.35
C ILE A 25 -2.66 -23.04 -2.37
N LYS A 26 -2.04 -21.95 -2.82
CA LYS A 26 -1.38 -21.02 -1.93
C LYS A 26 -2.45 -20.48 -0.98
N ALA A 27 -2.32 -20.76 0.30
CA ALA A 27 -3.18 -20.18 1.32
C ALA A 27 -2.93 -18.65 1.32
N GLN A 28 -3.88 -17.92 0.78
CA GLN A 28 -3.86 -16.47 0.73
C GLN A 28 -4.45 -15.95 2.05
N THR A 29 -3.72 -15.06 2.72
CA THR A 29 -4.20 -14.44 3.96
C THR A 29 -4.88 -13.12 3.59
N VAL A 30 -6.15 -12.96 3.98
CA VAL A 30 -6.87 -11.70 3.87
C VAL A 30 -6.87 -11.03 5.23
N LEU A 31 -6.40 -9.78 5.31
CA LEU A 31 -6.51 -8.95 6.51
C LEU A 31 -7.55 -7.86 6.29
N HIS A 32 -8.36 -7.60 7.33
CA HIS A 32 -9.31 -6.51 7.39
C HIS A 32 -8.83 -5.48 8.41
N VAL A 33 -8.77 -4.23 8.02
CA VAL A 33 -8.48 -3.10 8.90
C VAL A 33 -9.74 -2.27 9.08
N GLU A 34 -10.10 -2.03 10.32
CA GLU A 34 -11.31 -1.30 10.71
C GLU A 34 -10.99 -0.29 11.81
N ASN A 35 -11.88 0.69 12.00
CA ASN A 35 -11.80 1.61 13.12
C ASN A 35 -12.48 1.03 14.39
N GLN A 36 -12.49 1.80 15.47
CA GLN A 36 -13.13 1.41 16.73
C GLN A 36 -14.66 1.26 16.63
N ALA A 37 -15.30 1.86 15.62
CA ALA A 37 -16.72 1.69 15.30
C ALA A 37 -17.00 0.50 14.36
N LYS A 38 -15.97 -0.30 14.02
CA LYS A 38 -16.04 -1.43 13.08
C LYS A 38 -16.27 -1.03 11.63
N GLU A 39 -16.01 0.22 11.28
CA GLU A 39 -16.06 0.68 9.91
C GLU A 39 -14.75 0.38 9.19
N PRO A 40 -14.79 -0.06 7.92
CA PRO A 40 -13.59 -0.41 7.16
C PRO A 40 -12.70 0.81 6.92
N LEU A 41 -11.39 0.62 7.07
CA LEU A 41 -10.39 1.65 6.81
C LEU A 41 -9.71 1.41 5.46
N LYS A 42 -10.05 2.21 4.46
CA LYS A 42 -9.33 2.29 3.19
C LYS A 42 -7.99 3.02 3.37
N SER A 43 -7.07 2.80 2.46
CA SER A 43 -5.76 3.48 2.43
C SER A 43 -4.92 3.26 3.69
N ALA A 44 -5.24 2.27 4.53
CA ALA A 44 -4.34 1.84 5.60
C ALA A 44 -3.15 1.09 4.98
N ILE A 45 -1.94 1.42 5.42
CA ILE A 45 -0.72 0.71 5.01
C ILE A 45 -0.44 -0.39 6.01
N ILE A 46 -0.13 -1.58 5.50
CA ILE A 46 0.23 -2.75 6.30
C ILE A 46 1.61 -3.22 5.87
N GLU A 47 2.59 -3.15 6.76
CA GLU A 47 3.90 -3.78 6.60
C GLU A 47 3.86 -5.14 7.31
N VAL A 48 4.09 -6.22 6.54
CA VAL A 48 4.09 -7.58 7.07
C VAL A 48 5.51 -7.97 7.46
N ASN A 49 5.68 -8.34 8.73
CA ASN A 49 6.91 -8.85 9.28
C ASN A 49 6.93 -10.38 9.17
N THR A 50 7.99 -10.94 8.62
CA THR A 50 8.10 -12.38 8.37
C THR A 50 9.30 -12.97 9.07
N LYS A 51 9.23 -14.28 9.41
CA LYS A 51 10.31 -15.05 10.06
C LYS A 51 11.63 -14.99 9.30
N LYS A 52 11.55 -14.98 7.97
CA LYS A 52 12.71 -14.82 7.10
C LYS A 52 12.70 -13.40 6.54
N ALA A 53 13.77 -12.66 6.76
CA ALA A 53 13.92 -11.35 6.17
C ALA A 53 13.81 -11.44 4.64
N SER A 54 12.99 -10.56 4.06
CA SER A 54 12.92 -10.40 2.61
C SER A 54 14.13 -9.64 2.11
N ALA A 55 14.55 -9.87 0.87
CA ALA A 55 15.48 -8.97 0.22
C ALA A 55 14.86 -7.56 0.19
N PRO A 56 15.66 -6.50 0.37
CA PRO A 56 15.16 -5.14 0.32
C PRO A 56 14.40 -4.86 -0.99
N TRP A 57 13.30 -4.15 -0.88
CA TRP A 57 12.56 -3.69 -2.05
C TRP A 57 13.30 -2.54 -2.72
N THR A 58 13.62 -2.68 -4.01
CA THR A 58 14.34 -1.68 -4.80
C THR A 58 13.48 -1.12 -5.91
N ALA A 59 13.75 0.10 -6.31
CA ALA A 59 12.96 0.82 -7.32
C ALA A 59 13.13 0.32 -8.76
N ASN A 60 14.24 -0.39 -9.08
CA ASN A 60 14.57 -0.90 -10.41
C ASN A 60 14.35 0.15 -11.52
N ASP A 61 14.86 1.37 -11.33
CA ASP A 61 14.77 2.53 -12.24
C ASP A 61 13.34 3.01 -12.57
N LYS A 62 12.33 2.45 -11.89
CA LYS A 62 10.94 2.87 -12.06
C LYS A 62 10.70 4.24 -11.43
N THR A 63 10.10 5.15 -12.20
CA THR A 63 9.55 6.40 -11.66
C THR A 63 8.10 6.18 -11.24
N PHE A 64 7.79 6.49 -9.99
CA PHE A 64 6.44 6.45 -9.45
C PHE A 64 5.73 7.76 -9.75
N ILE A 65 4.41 7.75 -9.75
CA ILE A 65 3.58 8.91 -10.09
C ILE A 65 2.68 9.26 -8.91
N MET A 66 2.72 10.53 -8.52
CA MET A 66 1.79 11.18 -7.61
C MET A 66 1.17 12.36 -8.37
N ASP A 67 0.05 12.11 -9.05
CA ASP A 67 -0.62 13.11 -9.88
C ASP A 67 -1.47 14.08 -9.05
N GLN A 68 -1.90 15.16 -9.65
CA GLN A 68 -2.81 16.14 -9.10
C GLN A 68 -4.03 16.22 -10.01
N VAL A 69 -5.16 15.73 -9.49
CA VAL A 69 -6.42 15.59 -10.23
C VAL A 69 -7.57 16.04 -9.34
N ASN A 70 -8.40 16.95 -9.85
CA ASN A 70 -9.56 17.48 -9.12
C ASN A 70 -9.18 18.08 -7.75
N LYS A 71 -8.06 18.81 -7.69
CA LYS A 71 -7.51 19.43 -6.47
C LYS A 71 -7.19 18.42 -5.37
N ARG A 72 -6.75 17.23 -5.76
CA ARG A 72 -6.32 16.14 -4.86
C ARG A 72 -5.06 15.48 -5.38
N PHE A 73 -4.26 14.92 -4.49
CA PHE A 73 -3.20 14.00 -4.88
C PHE A 73 -3.80 12.64 -5.28
N SER A 74 -3.32 12.08 -6.38
CA SER A 74 -3.80 10.80 -6.93
C SER A 74 -2.63 9.87 -7.27
N PRO A 75 -2.48 8.73 -6.57
CA PRO A 75 -3.32 8.27 -5.45
C PRO A 75 -3.15 9.15 -4.20
N GLU A 76 -4.09 9.11 -3.25
CA GLU A 76 -3.99 9.81 -1.97
C GLU A 76 -2.81 9.30 -1.14
N VAL A 77 -2.58 7.99 -1.15
CA VAL A 77 -1.47 7.31 -0.48
C VAL A 77 -0.68 6.51 -1.51
N LEU A 78 0.62 6.79 -1.63
CA LEU A 78 1.54 6.11 -2.54
C LEU A 78 2.62 5.39 -1.74
N ILE A 79 2.78 4.08 -1.95
CA ILE A 79 3.88 3.30 -1.40
C ILE A 79 5.00 3.22 -2.43
N VAL A 80 6.21 3.56 -2.02
CA VAL A 80 7.39 3.49 -2.88
C VAL A 80 8.56 2.80 -2.19
N PRO A 81 9.37 2.01 -2.91
CA PRO A 81 10.63 1.53 -2.38
C PRO A 81 11.59 2.67 -2.08
N LYS A 82 12.42 2.50 -1.04
CA LYS A 82 13.53 3.41 -0.76
C LYS A 82 14.39 3.62 -2.02
N SER A 83 14.89 4.84 -2.20
CA SER A 83 15.66 5.30 -3.35
C SER A 83 14.87 5.35 -4.68
N SER A 84 13.54 5.42 -4.59
CA SER A 84 12.68 5.67 -5.76
C SER A 84 12.68 7.11 -6.20
N ASN A 85 12.42 7.31 -7.47
CA ASN A 85 12.06 8.60 -8.04
C ASN A 85 10.53 8.74 -8.12
N VAL A 86 9.98 9.88 -7.70
CA VAL A 86 8.56 10.21 -7.82
C VAL A 86 8.38 11.44 -8.68
N SER A 87 7.54 11.33 -9.70
CA SER A 87 7.10 12.46 -10.52
C SER A 87 5.76 12.97 -10.02
N PHE A 88 5.56 14.28 -10.10
CA PHE A 88 4.36 14.98 -9.65
C PHE A 88 3.69 15.71 -10.83
N PRO A 89 3.10 14.99 -11.81
CA PRO A 89 2.34 15.68 -12.84
C PRO A 89 1.16 16.46 -12.24
N ASN A 90 0.73 17.49 -12.95
CA ASN A 90 -0.46 18.24 -12.63
C ASN A 90 -1.43 18.10 -13.81
N SER A 91 -2.41 17.23 -13.67
CA SER A 91 -3.44 16.96 -14.69
C SER A 91 -4.67 17.85 -14.55
N ASP A 92 -4.67 18.78 -13.58
CA ASP A 92 -5.68 19.82 -13.47
C ASP A 92 -5.43 20.95 -14.48
N ASP A 93 -6.45 21.74 -14.77
CA ASP A 93 -6.41 22.94 -15.61
C ASP A 93 -5.88 24.20 -14.87
N ILE A 94 -5.61 24.06 -13.58
CA ILE A 94 -5.06 25.10 -12.71
C ILE A 94 -3.64 24.74 -12.25
N ARG A 95 -2.86 25.74 -11.84
CA ARG A 95 -1.53 25.50 -11.31
C ARG A 95 -1.61 25.02 -9.87
N HIS A 96 -0.70 24.15 -9.45
CA HIS A 96 -0.53 23.70 -8.09
C HIS A 96 0.87 23.98 -7.56
N HIS A 97 0.98 24.02 -6.23
CA HIS A 97 2.21 24.17 -5.49
C HIS A 97 2.34 22.95 -4.56
N VAL A 98 3.30 22.07 -4.84
CA VAL A 98 3.51 20.85 -4.04
C VAL A 98 4.67 21.05 -3.09
N TYR A 99 4.47 20.76 -1.82
CA TYR A 99 5.54 20.82 -0.83
C TYR A 99 5.46 19.68 0.19
N SER A 100 6.56 19.45 0.87
CA SER A 100 6.65 18.62 2.07
C SER A 100 7.66 19.22 3.04
N PHE A 101 7.30 19.25 4.32
CA PHE A 101 8.18 19.57 5.43
C PHE A 101 8.57 18.34 6.25
N SER A 102 8.13 17.14 5.83
CA SER A 102 8.46 15.90 6.52
C SER A 102 9.99 15.69 6.58
N PRO A 103 10.57 15.31 7.75
CA PRO A 103 12.01 15.07 7.88
C PRO A 103 12.55 14.00 6.95
N THR A 104 11.69 13.10 6.51
CA THR A 104 12.00 12.04 5.54
C THR A 104 12.39 12.63 4.20
N LYS A 105 11.64 13.65 3.71
CA LYS A 105 11.90 14.32 2.43
C LYS A 105 11.30 15.72 2.42
N PRO A 106 12.01 16.75 2.86
CA PRO A 106 11.58 18.14 2.65
C PRO A 106 11.85 18.56 1.19
N PHE A 107 10.86 19.16 0.55
CA PHE A 107 10.99 19.73 -0.79
C PHE A 107 9.84 20.70 -1.13
N GLU A 108 10.04 21.48 -2.18
CA GLU A 108 9.06 22.43 -2.72
C GLU A 108 9.11 22.43 -4.24
N LEU A 109 7.94 22.27 -4.87
CA LEU A 109 7.69 22.52 -6.29
C LEU A 109 6.81 23.75 -6.40
N LYS A 110 7.42 24.90 -6.72
CA LYS A 110 6.72 26.19 -6.86
C LYS A 110 5.71 26.12 -8.00
N LEU A 111 4.62 26.78 -7.84
CA LEU A 111 3.43 26.88 -8.68
C LEU A 111 3.64 26.50 -10.15
N TYR A 112 3.14 25.36 -10.59
CA TYR A 112 3.31 24.85 -11.95
C TYR A 112 2.04 24.22 -12.51
N ALA A 113 2.02 24.05 -13.85
CA ALA A 113 1.04 23.27 -14.60
C ALA A 113 1.77 22.15 -15.37
N GLY A 114 1.08 21.07 -15.69
CA GLY A 114 1.64 19.96 -16.45
C GLY A 114 2.68 19.16 -15.67
N LYS A 115 3.85 18.86 -16.27
CA LYS A 115 4.87 18.02 -15.66
C LYS A 115 6.06 18.84 -15.15
N PRO A 116 6.56 18.59 -13.94
CA PRO A 116 7.84 19.12 -13.48
C PRO A 116 8.99 18.64 -14.36
N LYS A 117 10.10 19.39 -14.38
CA LYS A 117 11.27 19.09 -15.22
C LYS A 117 11.95 17.76 -14.87
N ALA A 118 11.94 17.39 -13.58
CA ALA A 118 12.58 16.17 -13.10
C ALA A 118 11.78 15.53 -11.95
N PRO A 119 11.81 14.20 -11.82
CA PRO A 119 11.27 13.53 -10.65
C PRO A 119 12.13 13.82 -9.42
N ILE A 120 11.52 13.66 -8.24
CA ILE A 120 12.18 13.87 -6.94
C ILE A 120 12.61 12.51 -6.36
N PRO A 121 13.89 12.36 -5.92
CA PRO A 121 14.36 11.12 -5.29
C PRO A 121 13.92 11.04 -3.82
N PHE A 122 13.50 9.84 -3.38
CA PHE A 122 13.07 9.50 -2.01
C PHE A 122 14.03 8.51 -1.38
N GLU A 123 15.13 8.98 -0.81
CA GLU A 123 16.26 8.16 -0.37
C GLU A 123 16.14 7.64 1.06
N LYS A 124 15.27 8.24 1.90
CA LYS A 124 15.09 7.87 3.30
C LYS A 124 13.76 7.16 3.50
N GLN A 125 13.73 6.12 4.31
CA GLN A 125 12.51 5.47 4.76
C GLN A 125 11.70 6.39 5.68
N GLY A 126 10.38 6.27 5.61
CA GLY A 126 9.47 6.99 6.46
C GLY A 126 8.27 7.55 5.71
N LEU A 127 7.48 8.30 6.42
CA LEU A 127 6.31 8.99 5.89
C LEU A 127 6.71 10.37 5.36
N VAL A 128 6.13 10.74 4.23
CA VAL A 128 6.21 12.08 3.64
C VAL A 128 4.79 12.59 3.47
N VAL A 129 4.43 13.65 4.16
CA VAL A 129 3.16 14.34 4.03
C VAL A 129 3.31 15.43 2.98
N LEU A 130 2.45 15.40 1.99
CA LEU A 130 2.37 16.38 0.91
C LEU A 130 1.27 17.39 1.19
N GLY A 131 1.53 18.64 0.87
CA GLY A 131 0.55 19.71 0.92
C GLY A 131 0.54 20.54 -0.38
N CYS A 132 -0.55 21.26 -0.59
CA CYS A 132 -0.68 22.27 -1.62
C CYS A 132 -0.98 23.61 -0.95
N ASN A 133 -0.22 24.66 -1.27
CA ASN A 133 -0.32 25.98 -0.61
C ASN A 133 -1.54 26.81 -1.05
N ILE A 134 -2.20 26.42 -2.15
CA ILE A 134 -3.30 27.22 -2.74
C ILE A 134 -4.67 26.53 -2.65
N HIS A 135 -4.72 25.34 -2.08
CA HIS A 135 -5.98 24.60 -1.86
C HIS A 135 -5.95 23.95 -0.48
N ASP A 136 -6.77 24.49 0.42
CA ASP A 136 -6.95 23.92 1.75
C ASP A 136 -7.46 22.48 1.64
N GLY A 137 -6.89 21.60 2.46
CA GLY A 137 -7.25 20.18 2.48
C GLY A 137 -6.68 19.32 1.33
N MET A 138 -5.88 19.88 0.40
CA MET A 138 -5.15 19.07 -0.58
C MET A 138 -3.92 18.44 0.06
N VAL A 139 -4.12 17.28 0.66
CA VAL A 139 -3.10 16.49 1.37
C VAL A 139 -2.91 15.15 0.68
N GLY A 140 -1.69 14.65 0.65
CA GLY A 140 -1.35 13.31 0.16
C GLY A 140 -0.18 12.73 0.96
N TYR A 141 0.07 11.44 0.77
CA TYR A 141 1.06 10.72 1.57
C TYR A 141 1.94 9.84 0.69
N ILE A 142 3.25 9.89 0.91
CA ILE A 142 4.18 8.93 0.32
C ILE A 142 4.83 8.14 1.44
N TYR A 143 4.63 6.82 1.41
CA TYR A 143 5.21 5.88 2.36
C TYR A 143 6.43 5.23 1.73
N VAL A 144 7.61 5.59 2.20
CA VAL A 144 8.88 5.10 1.69
C VAL A 144 9.36 3.94 2.55
N THR A 145 9.53 2.75 1.96
CA THR A 145 9.91 1.53 2.67
C THR A 145 10.91 0.70 1.88
N ASP A 146 11.68 -0.14 2.54
CA ASP A 146 12.47 -1.21 1.92
C ASP A 146 11.83 -2.60 2.10
N ASN A 147 10.70 -2.67 2.83
CA ASN A 147 9.94 -3.88 3.00
C ASN A 147 9.02 -4.13 1.79
N LYS A 148 9.35 -5.10 0.95
CA LYS A 148 8.51 -5.46 -0.21
C LYS A 148 7.15 -6.05 0.17
N ASN A 149 6.99 -6.47 1.43
CA ASN A 149 5.74 -6.99 1.97
C ASN A 149 4.89 -5.86 2.58
N THR A 150 4.84 -4.72 1.89
CA THR A 150 4.04 -3.56 2.25
C THR A 150 2.86 -3.44 1.30
N PHE A 151 1.67 -3.32 1.85
CA PHE A 151 0.40 -3.35 1.16
C PHE A 151 -0.48 -2.17 1.58
N ILE A 152 -1.52 -1.90 0.80
CA ILE A 152 -2.53 -0.88 1.10
C ILE A 152 -3.93 -1.50 1.04
N THR A 153 -4.80 -1.14 1.99
CA THR A 153 -6.18 -1.62 2.02
C THR A 153 -7.05 -0.95 0.96
N ASN A 154 -7.99 -1.72 0.43
CA ASN A 154 -9.00 -1.25 -0.51
C ASN A 154 -10.15 -0.50 0.20
N GLU A 155 -11.20 -0.11 -0.55
CA GLU A 155 -12.39 0.57 -0.04
C GLU A 155 -13.17 -0.23 1.04
N ARG A 156 -12.95 -1.55 1.12
CA ARG A 156 -13.54 -2.43 2.13
C ARG A 156 -12.60 -2.67 3.33
N GLY A 157 -11.49 -1.93 3.41
CA GLY A 157 -10.48 -2.14 4.45
C GLY A 157 -9.73 -3.45 4.32
N GLU A 158 -9.76 -4.09 3.15
CA GLU A 158 -9.19 -5.42 2.91
C GLU A 158 -7.84 -5.34 2.20
N VAL A 159 -6.97 -6.27 2.55
CA VAL A 159 -5.74 -6.55 1.80
C VAL A 159 -5.53 -8.05 1.67
N GLN A 160 -5.13 -8.48 0.48
CA GLN A 160 -4.74 -9.86 0.21
C GLN A 160 -3.21 -9.97 0.31
N ILE A 161 -2.75 -10.92 1.14
CA ILE A 161 -1.34 -11.13 1.44
C ILE A 161 -0.94 -12.52 0.95
N ASP A 162 -0.05 -12.56 -0.03
CA ASP A 162 0.47 -13.79 -0.64
C ASP A 162 1.63 -14.38 0.19
N ILE A 163 1.48 -14.33 1.53
CA ILE A 163 2.44 -14.87 2.49
C ILE A 163 1.69 -15.88 3.36
N PRO A 164 2.17 -17.11 3.47
CA PRO A 164 1.58 -18.09 4.38
C PRO A 164 1.52 -17.57 5.82
N ALA A 165 0.37 -17.74 6.47
CA ALA A 165 0.13 -17.18 7.80
C ALA A 165 1.17 -17.61 8.85
N GLU A 166 1.71 -18.83 8.71
CA GLU A 166 2.76 -19.36 9.59
C GLU A 166 4.13 -18.67 9.43
N GLN A 167 4.33 -17.92 8.35
CA GLN A 167 5.55 -17.12 8.13
C GLN A 167 5.42 -15.72 8.71
N ILE A 168 4.21 -15.26 8.98
CA ILE A 168 3.95 -13.91 9.51
C ILE A 168 4.23 -13.91 11.02
N ILE A 169 5.08 -12.99 11.49
CA ILE A 169 5.41 -12.79 12.91
C ILE A 169 4.74 -11.55 13.51
N GLY A 170 4.09 -10.75 12.68
CA GLY A 170 3.37 -9.55 13.07
C GLY A 170 3.16 -8.63 11.87
N VAL A 171 2.42 -7.57 12.09
CA VAL A 171 2.23 -6.49 11.11
C VAL A 171 2.38 -5.14 11.80
N THR A 172 2.85 -4.16 11.03
CA THR A 172 2.83 -2.76 11.43
C THR A 172 1.84 -2.03 10.53
N VAL A 173 0.91 -1.29 11.13
CA VAL A 173 -0.17 -0.63 10.40
C VAL A 173 -0.08 0.88 10.60
N TRP A 174 -0.26 1.61 9.52
CA TRP A 174 -0.34 3.07 9.47
C TRP A 174 -1.65 3.52 8.82
N HIS A 175 -2.20 4.62 9.31
CA HIS A 175 -3.32 5.31 8.68
C HIS A 175 -3.22 6.82 8.94
N ALA A 176 -3.60 7.65 7.95
CA ALA A 176 -3.49 9.10 8.02
C ALA A 176 -4.21 9.73 9.22
N ASN A 177 -5.35 9.14 9.61
CA ASN A 177 -6.21 9.63 10.69
C ASN A 177 -5.95 8.95 12.04
N ALA A 178 -4.78 8.32 12.25
CA ALA A 178 -4.46 7.71 13.54
C ALA A 178 -4.60 8.74 14.68
N GLN A 179 -5.25 8.35 15.80
CA GLN A 179 -5.45 9.25 16.95
C GLN A 179 -4.16 9.79 17.53
N GLN A 180 -3.09 8.99 17.46
CA GLN A 180 -1.76 9.36 17.97
C GLN A 180 -0.98 10.28 17.03
N GLY A 181 -1.59 10.68 15.91
CA GLY A 181 -0.98 11.55 14.91
C GLY A 181 -0.53 10.81 13.64
N VAL A 182 -0.26 11.58 12.60
CA VAL A 182 0.03 11.08 11.24
C VAL A 182 1.32 10.24 11.17
N ASP A 183 2.28 10.46 12.05
CA ASP A 183 3.53 9.69 12.10
C ASP A 183 3.40 8.37 12.87
N HIS A 184 2.26 8.14 13.53
CA HIS A 184 2.06 6.95 14.35
C HIS A 184 1.93 5.69 13.52
N ARG A 185 2.60 4.63 13.97
CA ARG A 185 2.49 3.27 13.43
C ARG A 185 2.22 2.31 14.56
N GLN A 186 1.19 1.50 14.41
CA GLN A 186 0.80 0.52 15.40
C GLN A 186 1.23 -0.89 14.99
N SER A 187 1.92 -1.59 15.88
CA SER A 187 2.32 -2.98 15.66
C SER A 187 1.33 -3.94 16.30
N PHE A 188 1.10 -5.06 15.60
CA PHE A 188 0.21 -6.14 16.00
C PHE A 188 0.97 -7.46 15.94
N GLU A 189 0.81 -8.26 16.99
CA GLU A 189 1.47 -9.56 17.11
C GLU A 189 0.77 -10.64 16.29
N THR A 190 1.46 -11.76 16.07
CA THR A 190 0.98 -12.88 15.24
C THR A 190 -0.42 -13.36 15.63
N PHE A 191 -0.73 -13.39 16.93
CA PHE A 191 -2.03 -13.91 17.39
C PHE A 191 -3.19 -12.99 16.96
N GLU A 192 -2.97 -11.68 16.89
CA GLU A 192 -3.94 -10.70 16.43
C GLU A 192 -4.13 -10.80 14.91
N VAL A 193 -3.03 -10.98 14.17
CA VAL A 193 -3.05 -11.19 12.71
C VAL A 193 -3.84 -12.44 12.34
N LYS A 194 -3.76 -13.51 13.14
CA LYS A 194 -4.54 -14.76 12.93
C LYS A 194 -6.04 -14.55 13.01
N LYS A 195 -6.52 -13.53 13.68
CA LYS A 195 -7.93 -13.14 13.70
C LYS A 195 -8.39 -12.54 12.37
N GLN A 196 -7.45 -12.23 11.47
CA GLN A 196 -7.66 -11.60 10.17
C GLN A 196 -8.36 -10.22 10.25
N ARG A 197 -8.44 -9.64 11.44
CA ARG A 197 -9.10 -8.37 11.70
C ARG A 197 -8.28 -7.52 12.65
N ILE A 198 -7.97 -6.31 12.24
CA ILE A 198 -7.16 -5.34 12.96
C ILE A 198 -8.00 -4.10 13.20
N THR A 199 -8.10 -3.67 14.44
CA THR A 199 -8.81 -2.43 14.81
C THR A 199 -7.79 -1.34 15.13
N LEU A 200 -7.88 -0.21 14.42
CA LEU A 200 -7.09 0.99 14.69
C LEU A 200 -7.95 2.05 15.36
N ALA A 201 -7.36 2.76 16.32
CA ALA A 201 -7.95 3.97 16.86
C ALA A 201 -7.67 5.15 15.93
N ILE A 202 -8.73 5.67 15.29
CA ILE A 202 -8.63 6.83 14.41
C ILE A 202 -9.50 7.98 14.92
N ASN A 203 -9.17 9.19 14.50
CA ASN A 203 -10.03 10.35 14.64
C ASN A 203 -11.17 10.21 13.64
N THR A 204 -12.40 10.11 14.13
CA THR A 204 -13.60 10.00 13.28
C THR A 204 -14.16 11.36 12.87
N THR A 205 -13.73 12.44 13.52
CA THR A 205 -14.00 13.80 13.08
C THR A 205 -13.08 14.12 11.90
N GLU A 206 -13.67 14.55 10.78
CA GLU A 206 -12.88 15.27 9.78
C GLU A 206 -12.01 16.30 10.52
N PRO A 207 -10.71 16.43 10.18
CA PRO A 207 -9.92 17.53 10.73
C PRO A 207 -10.74 18.80 10.49
N ALA A 208 -10.95 19.57 11.54
CA ALA A 208 -11.65 20.84 11.42
C ALA A 208 -11.03 21.54 10.22
N LYS A 209 -11.86 21.96 9.26
CA LYS A 209 -11.40 22.79 8.15
C LYS A 209 -10.62 23.89 8.84
N THR A 210 -9.28 23.85 8.71
CA THR A 210 -8.45 24.94 9.21
C THR A 210 -8.98 26.17 8.50
N ASP A 211 -9.50 27.08 9.29
CA ASP A 211 -9.98 28.36 8.83
C ASP A 211 -8.98 28.89 7.79
N SER A 212 -9.50 29.43 6.72
CA SER A 212 -8.66 29.93 5.62
C SER A 212 -7.61 30.88 6.19
N PHE A 213 -6.49 31.04 5.49
CA PHE A 213 -5.45 32.01 5.88
C PHE A 213 -6.04 33.41 6.15
N GLU A 214 -7.18 33.77 5.54
CA GLU A 214 -7.94 34.99 5.77
C GLU A 214 -8.58 35.06 7.16
N ASP A 215 -9.00 33.93 7.74
CA ASP A 215 -9.60 33.91 9.09
C ASP A 215 -8.55 34.03 10.21
N VAL A 216 -7.31 33.65 9.93
CA VAL A 216 -6.20 33.75 10.90
C VAL A 216 -5.54 35.14 10.86
N PHE A 217 -5.59 35.85 9.73
CA PHE A 217 -4.89 37.13 9.52
C PHE A 217 -5.79 38.30 9.07
N GLY A 218 -7.06 38.05 8.85
CA GLY A 218 -8.02 39.08 8.50
C GLY A 218 -8.53 39.84 9.71
N HIS A 219 -7.79 40.85 10.14
CA HIS A 219 -8.25 42.09 10.83
C HIS A 219 -7.04 42.81 11.44
N ALA A 220 -6.05 43.14 10.63
CA ALA A 220 -5.13 44.24 10.92
C ALA A 220 -5.56 45.42 10.08
N HIS A 221 -6.36 46.30 10.66
CA HIS A 221 -6.60 47.66 10.16
C HIS A 221 -5.41 48.56 10.48
#